data_4e06eb3e23902c57ac7f12f3bb07b457
#
_entry.id   4e06eb3e23902c57ac7f12f3bb07b457
#
_cell.length_a   1.000
_cell.length_b   1.000
_cell.length_c   1.000
_cell.angle_alpha   90.00
_cell.angle_beta   90.00
_cell.angle_gamma   90.00
#
_symmetry.space_group_name_H-M   'P 1'
#
loop_
_entity.id
_entity.type
_entity.pdbx_description
1 polymer ?
#
loop_
_entity_poly.entity_id
_entity_poly.type
_entity_poly.pdbx_seq_one_letter_code
_entity_poly.pdbx_strand_id
1 'polypeptide(L)'
;MEIPGRIASPTATLTLPAFGEIEPSRLLALDDLFAVVQDKFPISPGHTLIIARRPVARFQELTSAEKVRLLVWIEWTQEHLATNLSPAPDAFNLGLNDGPAAGQTILQLHFHVIPRYTGDVPDPRGGIRHVIPSKARYW
;
A
#
# COMPACT_ATOMS: atom_id res chain seq x y z
N MET A 1 -16.38 1.35 10.69
CA MET A 1 -16.48 1.66 9.25
C MET A 1 -16.71 0.36 8.49
N GLU A 2 -17.77 0.30 7.72
CA GLU A 2 -18.07 -0.87 6.90
C GLU A 2 -17.32 -0.78 5.57
N ILE A 3 -16.60 -1.84 5.21
CA ILE A 3 -15.82 -1.88 3.98
C ILE A 3 -16.54 -2.77 2.97
N PRO A 4 -17.01 -2.20 1.87
CA PRO A 4 -17.66 -3.00 0.82
C PRO A 4 -16.61 -3.81 0.05
N GLY A 5 -16.99 -4.99 -0.41
CA GLY A 5 -16.20 -5.79 -1.35
C GLY A 5 -15.12 -6.67 -0.75
N ARG A 6 -15.18 -6.96 0.54
CA ARG A 6 -14.22 -7.87 1.16
C ARG A 6 -14.33 -9.27 0.56
N ILE A 7 -13.17 -9.82 0.17
CA ILE A 7 -13.11 -11.22 -0.27
C ILE A 7 -13.05 -12.13 0.96
N ALA A 8 -14.08 -12.97 1.13
CA ALA A 8 -14.13 -13.91 2.23
C ALA A 8 -13.19 -15.12 1.99
N SER A 9 -13.05 -15.55 0.75
CA SER A 9 -12.20 -16.70 0.36
C SER A 9 -11.75 -16.51 -1.09
N PRO A 10 -10.60 -15.90 -1.32
CA PRO A 10 -10.10 -15.69 -2.68
C PRO A 10 -9.63 -17.02 -3.27
N THR A 11 -10.45 -17.62 -4.12
CA THR A 11 -10.09 -18.80 -4.90
C THR A 11 -9.79 -18.48 -6.35
N ALA A 12 -10.22 -17.29 -6.80
CA ALA A 12 -10.03 -16.85 -8.17
C ALA A 12 -8.82 -15.90 -8.25
N THR A 13 -8.03 -16.05 -9.30
CA THR A 13 -6.93 -15.14 -9.62
C THR A 13 -7.47 -13.80 -10.07
N LEU A 14 -6.94 -12.72 -9.49
CA LEU A 14 -7.19 -11.35 -9.93
C LEU A 14 -6.12 -10.94 -10.92
N THR A 15 -6.52 -10.39 -12.07
CA THR A 15 -5.58 -9.82 -13.04
C THR A 15 -5.76 -8.31 -13.10
N LEU A 16 -4.67 -7.57 -12.86
CA LEU A 16 -4.64 -6.11 -12.90
C LEU A 16 -3.88 -5.63 -14.14
N PRO A 17 -4.22 -4.44 -14.68
CA PRO A 17 -3.66 -3.97 -15.97
C PRO A 17 -2.14 -4.00 -16.09
N ALA A 18 -1.40 -3.48 -15.10
CA ALA A 18 0.06 -3.42 -15.14
C ALA A 18 0.73 -4.38 -14.16
N PHE A 19 0.10 -4.68 -13.02
CA PHE A 19 0.59 -5.65 -12.05
C PHE A 19 0.45 -7.09 -12.54
N GLY A 20 -0.45 -7.32 -13.49
CA GLY A 20 -0.71 -8.65 -13.99
C GLY A 20 -1.48 -9.52 -13.00
N GLU A 21 -1.17 -10.80 -12.98
CA GLU A 21 -1.85 -11.78 -12.15
C GLU A 21 -1.41 -11.68 -10.70
N ILE A 22 -2.39 -11.60 -9.79
CA ILE A 22 -2.18 -11.56 -8.35
C ILE A 22 -2.56 -12.91 -7.76
N GLU A 23 -1.64 -13.58 -7.10
CA GLU A 23 -1.92 -14.84 -6.44
C GLU A 23 -2.95 -14.63 -5.32
N PRO A 24 -3.94 -15.53 -5.18
CA PRO A 24 -4.96 -15.41 -4.14
C PRO A 24 -4.41 -15.27 -2.72
N SER A 25 -3.28 -15.89 -2.44
CA SER A 25 -2.62 -15.83 -1.11
C SER A 25 -2.13 -14.43 -0.75
N ARG A 26 -1.90 -13.56 -1.73
CA ARG A 26 -1.44 -12.19 -1.52
C ARG A 26 -2.60 -11.19 -1.43
N LEU A 27 -3.79 -11.56 -1.86
CA LEU A 27 -4.94 -10.66 -1.90
C LEU A 27 -5.61 -10.62 -0.53
N LEU A 28 -5.57 -9.46 0.13
CA LEU A 28 -6.18 -9.27 1.45
C LEU A 28 -7.64 -8.83 1.35
N ALA A 29 -7.94 -7.96 0.41
CA ALA A 29 -9.29 -7.39 0.23
C ALA A 29 -9.41 -6.78 -1.17
N LEU A 30 -10.64 -6.52 -1.58
CA LEU A 30 -10.93 -6.04 -2.93
C LEU A 30 -12.32 -5.40 -2.94
N ASP A 31 -12.46 -4.30 -3.66
CA ASP A 31 -13.76 -3.77 -4.07
C ASP A 31 -13.71 -3.44 -5.57
N ASP A 32 -14.68 -2.67 -6.06
CA ASP A 32 -14.75 -2.28 -7.46
C ASP A 32 -13.68 -1.26 -7.87
N LEU A 33 -13.05 -0.57 -6.90
CA LEU A 33 -12.11 0.52 -7.17
C LEU A 33 -10.66 0.16 -6.84
N PHE A 34 -10.41 -0.65 -5.82
CA PHE A 34 -9.06 -0.99 -5.36
C PHE A 34 -8.91 -2.47 -5.01
N ALA A 35 -7.66 -2.94 -5.08
CA ALA A 35 -7.24 -4.23 -4.55
C ALA A 35 -6.18 -3.99 -3.47
N VAL A 36 -6.31 -4.66 -2.34
CA VAL A 36 -5.37 -4.60 -1.22
C VAL A 36 -4.54 -5.87 -1.23
N VAL A 37 -3.25 -5.74 -1.49
CA VAL A 37 -2.38 -6.86 -1.86
C VAL A 37 -1.09 -6.81 -1.04
N GLN A 38 -0.65 -7.94 -0.51
CA GLN A 38 0.67 -8.03 0.11
C GLN A 38 1.75 -7.80 -0.95
N ASP A 39 2.72 -6.95 -0.65
CA ASP A 39 3.84 -6.71 -1.56
C ASP A 39 4.60 -8.03 -1.76
N LYS A 40 4.96 -8.32 -3.01
CA LYS A 40 5.71 -9.52 -3.36
C LYS A 40 7.15 -9.48 -2.82
N PHE A 41 7.67 -8.27 -2.63
CA PHE A 41 9.03 -8.02 -2.12
C PHE A 41 8.96 -7.13 -0.88
N PRO A 42 8.36 -7.64 0.23
CA PRO A 42 8.08 -6.80 1.40
C PRO A 42 9.39 -6.31 2.03
N ILE A 43 9.43 -5.02 2.38
CA ILE A 43 10.59 -4.45 3.08
C ILE A 43 10.44 -4.55 4.60
N SER A 44 9.24 -4.90 5.06
CA SER A 44 8.97 -5.21 6.47
C SER A 44 7.81 -6.21 6.52
N PRO A 45 7.66 -6.95 7.64
CA PRO A 45 6.50 -7.84 7.79
C PRO A 45 5.19 -7.08 7.64
N GLY A 46 4.35 -7.50 6.71
CA GLY A 46 3.05 -6.90 6.47
C GLY A 46 3.02 -5.77 5.44
N HIS A 47 4.14 -5.46 4.77
CA HIS A 47 4.16 -4.45 3.70
C HIS A 47 3.07 -4.73 2.68
N THR A 48 2.14 -3.80 2.53
CA THR A 48 0.91 -3.96 1.74
C THR A 48 0.78 -2.82 0.73
N LEU A 49 0.21 -3.16 -0.42
CA LEU A 49 -0.10 -2.22 -1.49
C LEU A 49 -1.62 -2.07 -1.62
N ILE A 50 -2.06 -0.84 -1.84
CA ILE A 50 -3.45 -0.55 -2.23
C ILE A 50 -3.39 -0.10 -3.69
N ILE A 51 -3.89 -0.93 -4.60
CA ILE A 51 -3.70 -0.78 -6.04
C ILE A 51 -5.01 -0.34 -6.69
N ALA A 52 -4.98 0.74 -7.46
CA ALA A 52 -6.15 1.14 -8.25
C ALA A 52 -6.46 0.08 -9.30
N ARG A 53 -7.72 -0.34 -9.41
CA ARG A 53 -8.11 -1.36 -10.39
C ARG A 53 -8.19 -0.81 -11.81
N ARG A 54 -8.48 0.47 -11.95
CA ARG A 54 -8.49 1.16 -13.24
C ARG A 54 -7.05 1.42 -13.71
N PRO A 55 -6.76 1.43 -15.01
CA PRO A 55 -5.39 1.61 -15.52
C PRO A 55 -4.95 3.08 -15.48
N VAL A 56 -4.85 3.65 -14.27
CA VAL A 56 -4.31 4.99 -14.02
C VAL A 56 -2.96 4.88 -13.34
N ALA A 57 -2.03 5.74 -13.68
CA ALA A 57 -0.69 5.74 -13.12
C ALA A 57 -0.52 6.81 -12.02
N ARG A 58 -1.12 7.98 -12.18
CA ARG A 58 -0.88 9.16 -11.36
C ARG A 58 -2.06 9.47 -10.43
N PHE A 59 -1.74 10.00 -9.25
CA PHE A 59 -2.74 10.36 -8.25
C PHE A 59 -3.79 11.32 -8.79
N GLN A 60 -3.37 12.33 -9.54
CA GLN A 60 -4.30 13.31 -10.10
C GLN A 60 -5.29 12.72 -11.10
N GLU A 61 -5.02 11.53 -11.64
CA GLU A 61 -5.93 10.83 -12.56
C GLU A 61 -7.07 10.10 -11.84
N LEU A 62 -6.99 9.95 -10.53
CA LEU A 62 -8.08 9.35 -9.75
C LEU A 62 -9.30 10.27 -9.75
N THR A 63 -10.48 9.66 -9.82
CA THR A 63 -11.74 10.38 -9.58
C THR A 63 -11.86 10.77 -8.11
N SER A 64 -12.77 11.69 -7.79
CA SER A 64 -13.05 12.06 -6.40
C SER A 64 -13.51 10.85 -5.59
N ALA A 65 -14.34 9.99 -6.16
CA ALA A 65 -14.81 8.77 -5.51
C ALA A 65 -13.65 7.81 -5.23
N GLU A 66 -12.71 7.66 -6.17
CA GLU A 66 -11.52 6.84 -5.98
C GLU A 66 -10.63 7.40 -4.86
N LYS A 67 -10.44 8.72 -4.81
CA LYS A 67 -9.65 9.35 -3.75
C LYS A 67 -10.22 9.09 -2.36
N VAL A 68 -11.54 9.23 -2.21
CA VAL A 68 -12.22 8.94 -0.95
C VAL A 68 -12.06 7.47 -0.57
N ARG A 69 -12.24 6.56 -1.54
CA ARG A 69 -12.11 5.13 -1.29
C ARG A 69 -10.67 4.73 -0.91
N LEU A 70 -9.69 5.40 -1.49
CA LEU A 70 -8.28 5.18 -1.12
C LEU A 70 -8.04 5.47 0.37
N LEU A 71 -8.59 6.57 0.89
CA LEU A 71 -8.48 6.91 2.32
C LEU A 71 -9.13 5.83 3.20
N VAL A 72 -10.28 5.31 2.78
CA VAL A 72 -10.97 4.21 3.49
C VAL A 72 -10.09 2.97 3.55
N TRP A 73 -9.48 2.59 2.42
CA TRP A 73 -8.61 1.42 2.38
C TRP A 73 -7.31 1.60 3.16
N ILE A 74 -6.74 2.80 3.19
CA ILE A 74 -5.56 3.09 4.02
C ILE A 74 -5.87 2.79 5.48
N GLU A 75 -6.95 3.35 6.01
CA GLU A 75 -7.35 3.13 7.40
C GLU A 75 -7.64 1.65 7.69
N TRP A 76 -8.40 1.00 6.81
CA TRP A 76 -8.70 -0.41 6.96
C TRP A 76 -7.43 -1.26 7.01
N THR A 77 -6.48 -0.96 6.13
CA THR A 77 -5.23 -1.73 6.04
C THR A 77 -4.41 -1.58 7.31
N GLN A 78 -4.29 -0.38 7.86
CA GLN A 78 -3.61 -0.15 9.13
C GLN A 78 -4.24 -0.96 10.27
N GLU A 79 -5.56 -0.94 10.39
CA GLU A 79 -6.30 -1.70 11.40
C GLU A 79 -6.15 -3.20 11.21
N HIS A 80 -6.24 -3.66 9.97
CA HIS A 80 -6.09 -5.07 9.64
C HIS A 80 -4.70 -5.59 10.01
N LEU A 81 -3.65 -4.85 9.67
CA LEU A 81 -2.28 -5.23 9.99
C LEU A 81 -2.01 -5.19 11.50
N ALA A 82 -2.53 -4.17 12.19
CA ALA A 82 -2.39 -4.06 13.64
C ALA A 82 -3.06 -5.24 14.38
N THR A 83 -4.16 -5.74 13.83
CA THR A 83 -4.92 -6.84 14.45
C THR A 83 -4.32 -8.21 14.12
N ASN A 84 -3.78 -8.40 12.92
CA ASN A 84 -3.42 -9.72 12.42
C ASN A 84 -1.93 -10.04 12.43
N LEU A 85 -1.06 -9.05 12.64
CA LEU A 85 0.37 -9.30 12.74
C LEU A 85 0.80 -9.50 14.19
N SER A 86 1.75 -10.41 14.40
CA SER A 86 2.34 -10.67 15.71
C SER A 86 3.87 -10.75 15.55
N PRO A 87 4.65 -9.79 16.09
CA PRO A 87 4.19 -8.63 16.85
C PRO A 87 3.42 -7.64 15.97
N ALA A 88 2.52 -6.89 16.61
CA ALA A 88 1.81 -5.81 15.93
C ALA A 88 2.78 -4.67 15.57
N PRO A 89 2.57 -3.97 14.45
CA PRO A 89 3.38 -2.80 14.11
C PRO A 89 3.27 -1.70 15.16
N ASP A 90 4.38 -1.00 15.39
CA ASP A 90 4.41 0.18 16.28
C ASP A 90 4.00 1.45 15.54
N ALA A 91 4.19 1.48 14.22
CA ALA A 91 3.91 2.65 13.39
C ALA A 91 3.81 2.23 11.92
N PHE A 92 3.56 3.21 11.04
CA PHE A 92 3.50 2.97 9.59
C PHE A 92 4.18 4.12 8.85
N ASN A 93 4.83 3.78 7.73
CA ASN A 93 5.06 4.74 6.66
C ASN A 93 3.99 4.54 5.60
N LEU A 94 3.37 5.64 5.18
CA LEU A 94 2.33 5.66 4.17
C LEU A 94 2.84 6.47 2.98
N GLY A 95 2.80 5.93 1.78
CA GLY A 95 3.40 6.64 0.66
C GLY A 95 3.02 6.15 -0.71
N LEU A 96 3.12 7.08 -1.65
CA LEU A 96 2.84 6.88 -3.07
C LEU A 96 4.02 7.41 -3.88
N ASN A 97 4.52 6.59 -4.79
CA ASN A 97 5.47 7.05 -5.81
C ASN A 97 4.66 7.55 -7.00
N ASP A 98 4.52 8.86 -7.11
CA ASP A 98 3.66 9.51 -8.10
C ASP A 98 4.47 9.96 -9.31
N GLY A 99 4.75 9.06 -10.21
CA GLY A 99 5.52 9.26 -11.42
C GLY A 99 6.92 8.65 -11.38
N PRO A 100 7.50 8.42 -12.57
CA PRO A 100 8.82 7.76 -12.67
C PRO A 100 9.95 8.49 -11.95
N ALA A 101 9.96 9.83 -11.97
CA ALA A 101 10.96 10.62 -11.26
C ALA A 101 10.89 10.45 -9.74
N ALA A 102 9.73 10.03 -9.23
CA ALA A 102 9.53 9.73 -7.81
C ALA A 102 9.77 8.25 -7.47
N GLY A 103 10.20 7.45 -8.45
CA GLY A 103 10.51 6.04 -8.24
C GLY A 103 9.41 5.07 -8.66
N GLN A 104 8.37 5.54 -9.33
CA GLN A 104 7.31 4.64 -9.81
C GLN A 104 7.84 3.78 -10.97
N THR A 105 7.87 2.46 -10.77
CA THR A 105 8.34 1.50 -11.77
C THR A 105 7.20 0.74 -12.44
N ILE A 106 6.08 0.55 -11.75
CA ILE A 106 4.87 -0.06 -12.31
C ILE A 106 3.85 1.05 -12.53
N LEU A 107 3.43 1.25 -13.79
CA LEU A 107 2.58 2.37 -14.18
C LEU A 107 1.09 2.08 -13.96
N GLN A 108 0.80 1.59 -12.77
CA GLN A 108 -0.56 1.47 -12.23
C GLN A 108 -0.48 1.95 -10.79
N LEU A 109 -1.31 2.92 -10.42
CA LEU A 109 -1.26 3.58 -9.11
C LEU A 109 -1.34 2.55 -7.99
N HIS A 110 -0.35 2.59 -7.09
CA HIS A 110 -0.32 1.75 -5.90
C HIS A 110 0.23 2.53 -4.72
N PHE A 111 -0.50 2.48 -3.63
CA PHE A 111 -0.17 3.16 -2.37
C PHE A 111 0.45 2.16 -1.41
N HIS A 112 1.61 2.50 -0.85
CA HIS A 112 2.33 1.67 0.11
C HIS A 112 1.85 1.89 1.52
N VAL A 113 1.53 0.82 2.23
CA VAL A 113 1.32 0.80 3.67
C VAL A 113 2.43 -0.08 4.25
N ILE A 114 3.40 0.56 4.89
CA ILE A 114 4.62 -0.09 5.36
C ILE A 114 4.61 -0.12 6.89
N PRO A 115 4.39 -1.31 7.50
CA PRO A 115 4.49 -1.44 8.95
C PRO A 115 5.91 -1.14 9.42
N ARG A 116 6.01 -0.41 10.54
CA ARG A 116 7.27 -0.10 11.16
C ARG A 116 7.30 -0.67 12.58
N TYR A 117 8.48 -1.15 12.96
CA TYR A 117 8.70 -1.80 14.25
C TYR A 117 9.85 -1.08 14.95
N THR A 118 9.70 -0.80 16.24
CA THR A 118 10.76 -0.17 17.02
C THR A 118 12.06 -0.95 16.87
N GLY A 119 13.12 -0.27 16.47
CA GLY A 119 14.43 -0.90 16.26
C GLY A 119 14.65 -1.55 14.89
N ASP A 120 13.69 -1.45 13.97
CA ASP A 120 13.83 -2.02 12.62
C ASP A 120 14.94 -1.32 11.80
N VAL A 121 15.24 -0.06 12.11
CA VAL A 121 16.40 0.67 11.62
C VAL A 121 17.06 1.39 12.81
N PRO A 122 18.37 1.73 12.71
CA PRO A 122 19.07 2.40 13.82
C PRO A 122 18.49 3.76 14.19
N ASP A 123 18.13 4.57 13.20
CA ASP A 123 17.55 5.90 13.40
C ASP A 123 16.47 6.15 12.36
N PRO A 124 15.17 6.09 12.75
CA PRO A 124 14.08 6.26 11.80
C PRO A 124 13.72 7.73 11.51
N ARG A 125 14.38 8.69 12.18
CA ARG A 125 14.03 10.11 12.02
C ARG A 125 14.15 10.56 10.58
N GLY A 126 13.23 11.41 10.18
CA GLY A 126 13.14 11.89 8.81
C GLY A 126 12.22 11.07 7.92
N GLY A 127 12.09 9.75 8.19
CA GLY A 127 11.15 8.88 7.49
C GLY A 127 11.14 9.08 5.98
N ILE A 128 10.02 9.62 5.48
CA ILE A 128 9.81 9.84 4.03
C ILE A 128 10.86 10.77 3.39
N ARG A 129 11.56 11.59 4.18
CA ARG A 129 12.62 12.46 3.65
C ARG A 129 13.80 11.68 3.07
N HIS A 130 13.93 10.40 3.42
CA HIS A 130 14.98 9.52 2.89
C HIS A 130 14.84 9.22 1.40
N VAL A 131 13.77 9.69 0.75
CA VAL A 131 13.67 9.66 -0.72
C VAL A 131 14.78 10.49 -1.37
N ILE A 132 15.32 11.51 -0.66
CA ILE A 132 16.54 12.23 -1.03
C ILE A 132 17.53 12.03 0.13
N PRO A 133 18.34 10.95 0.12
CA PRO A 133 19.15 10.56 1.28
C PRO A 133 20.08 11.65 1.79
N SER A 134 20.69 12.43 0.89
CA SER A 134 21.61 13.50 1.24
C SER A 134 20.95 14.70 1.95
N LYS A 135 19.62 14.77 1.90
CA LYS A 135 18.82 15.87 2.48
C LYS A 135 17.88 15.40 3.59
N ALA A 136 17.92 14.12 3.92
CA ALA A 136 16.98 13.56 4.89
C ALA A 136 17.16 14.12 6.29
N ARG A 137 18.40 14.32 6.69
CA ARG A 137 18.73 14.80 8.04
C ARG A 137 18.56 16.31 8.15
N TYR A 138 17.83 16.77 9.20
CA TYR A 138 17.60 18.18 9.50
C TYR A 138 17.82 18.51 10.99
N TRP A 139 18.47 17.62 11.71
CA TRP A 139 18.81 17.76 13.13
C TRP A 139 20.30 17.69 13.36
#